data_3a960c893fe5c1e689c84f42b596d0cb
#
_entry.id   3a960c893fe5c1e689c84f42b596d0cb
#
_cell.length_a   1.000
_cell.length_b   1.000
_cell.length_c   1.000
_cell.angle_alpha   90.00
_cell.angle_beta   90.00
_cell.angle_gamma   90.00
#
_symmetry.space_group_name_H-M   'P 1'
#
loop_
_entity.id
_entity.type
_entity.pdbx_description
1 polymer ?
#
loop_
_entity_poly.entity_id
_entity_poly.type
_entity_poly.pdbx_seq_one_letter_code
_entity_poly.pdbx_strand_id
1 'polypeptide(L)'
;EFKKEIPLKETWKKGGEFNADSAFKYIKKQVDFGPRVPKTNNHKNCGNWLVNKLTNFKLKVTEQVGEVVAFNGEKLPVRNIIAQLNPSSNIKVLLCAHWDTRPFADRDSINVNQNKRHFCVFDE
;
A
#
# COMPACT_ATOMS: atom_id res chain seq x y z
N GLU A 1 32.77 -14.61 -1.69
CA GLU A 1 33.51 -13.34 -1.92
C GLU A 1 32.55 -12.36 -2.62
N PHE A 2 31.74 -11.63 -1.83
CA PHE A 2 30.85 -10.59 -2.32
C PHE A 2 31.23 -9.27 -1.68
N LYS A 3 32.19 -8.55 -2.27
CA LYS A 3 32.37 -7.12 -2.06
C LYS A 3 32.73 -6.46 -3.38
N LYS A 4 31.73 -6.19 -4.19
CA LYS A 4 31.86 -5.13 -5.18
C LYS A 4 31.33 -3.87 -4.51
N GLU A 5 32.23 -3.09 -3.92
CA GLU A 5 31.90 -1.75 -3.47
C GLU A 5 31.42 -0.97 -4.69
N ILE A 6 30.14 -0.60 -4.67
CA ILE A 6 29.60 0.34 -5.65
C ILE A 6 30.19 1.69 -5.28
N PRO A 7 31.06 2.30 -6.11
CA PRO A 7 31.57 3.62 -5.79
C PRO A 7 30.38 4.56 -5.72
N LEU A 8 30.15 5.16 -4.56
CA LEU A 8 29.21 6.26 -4.39
C LEU A 8 29.74 7.45 -5.22
N LYS A 9 29.35 7.50 -6.49
CA LYS A 9 29.62 8.70 -7.29
C LYS A 9 28.81 9.85 -6.71
N GLU A 10 29.46 10.95 -6.45
CA GLU A 10 28.93 12.25 -5.97
C GLU A 10 27.87 12.89 -6.88
N THR A 11 27.20 12.12 -7.71
CA THR A 11 26.23 12.60 -8.69
C THR A 11 24.79 12.31 -8.34
N TRP A 12 24.49 11.93 -7.10
CA TRP A 12 23.13 11.82 -6.64
C TRP A 12 22.52 13.22 -6.60
N LYS A 13 21.71 13.55 -7.60
CA LYS A 13 20.90 14.76 -7.53
C LYS A 13 20.06 14.67 -6.28
N LYS A 14 20.13 15.71 -5.43
CA LYS A 14 19.25 15.83 -4.28
C LYS A 14 17.81 15.62 -4.76
N GLY A 15 17.11 14.65 -4.21
CA GLY A 15 15.69 14.43 -4.48
C GLY A 15 14.88 15.68 -4.10
N GLY A 16 13.67 15.78 -4.59
CA GLY A 16 12.74 16.81 -4.14
C GLY A 16 12.50 16.72 -2.64
N GLU A 17 12.09 17.81 -2.02
CA GLU A 17 11.71 17.81 -0.60
C GLU A 17 10.49 16.92 -0.38
N PHE A 18 10.52 16.17 0.72
CA PHE A 18 9.38 15.35 1.12
C PHE A 18 8.22 16.27 1.56
N ASN A 19 7.06 16.08 0.95
CA ASN A 19 5.86 16.83 1.27
C ASN A 19 4.97 16.00 2.22
N ALA A 20 5.09 16.28 3.52
CA ALA A 20 4.37 15.56 4.57
C ALA A 20 2.84 15.73 4.45
N ASP A 21 2.37 16.94 4.12
CA ASP A 21 0.94 17.22 3.97
C ASP A 21 0.30 16.41 2.85
N SER A 22 1.01 16.29 1.73
CA SER A 22 0.55 15.45 0.61
C SER A 22 0.53 13.97 0.99
N ALA A 23 1.56 13.50 1.69
CA ALA A 23 1.61 12.12 2.18
C ALA A 23 0.45 11.84 3.16
N PHE A 24 0.20 12.72 4.11
CA PHE A 24 -0.91 12.60 5.05
C PHE A 24 -2.27 12.59 4.34
N LYS A 25 -2.49 13.48 3.37
CA LYS A 25 -3.74 13.50 2.57
C LYS A 25 -3.98 12.17 1.85
N TYR A 26 -2.93 11.51 1.34
CA TYR A 26 -3.07 10.22 0.68
C TYR A 26 -3.39 9.09 1.67
N ILE A 27 -2.80 9.12 2.86
CA ILE A 27 -3.11 8.17 3.93
C ILE A 27 -4.56 8.38 4.39
N LYS A 28 -4.93 9.62 4.71
CA LYS A 28 -6.30 9.96 5.10
C LYS A 28 -7.31 9.50 4.06
N LYS A 29 -7.07 9.74 2.78
CA LYS A 29 -7.96 9.29 1.71
C LYS A 29 -8.13 7.77 1.67
N GLN A 30 -7.10 6.99 1.98
CA GLN A 30 -7.22 5.54 2.08
C GLN A 30 -8.07 5.13 3.29
N VAL A 31 -7.95 5.83 4.41
CA VAL A 31 -8.76 5.60 5.61
C VAL A 31 -10.22 5.97 5.38
N ASP A 32 -10.49 7.06 4.65
CA ASP A 32 -11.85 7.54 4.33
C ASP A 32 -12.68 6.54 3.50
N PHE A 33 -12.05 5.55 2.83
CA PHE A 33 -12.79 4.44 2.23
C PHE A 33 -13.40 3.49 3.27
N GLY A 34 -12.99 3.61 4.55
CA GLY A 34 -13.33 2.68 5.61
C GLY A 34 -12.53 1.38 5.49
N PRO A 35 -13.05 0.32 6.09
CA PRO A 35 -12.37 -0.97 6.14
C PRO A 35 -12.15 -1.56 4.77
N ARG A 36 -10.90 -1.78 4.45
CA ARG A 36 -10.49 -2.34 3.16
C ARG A 36 -10.27 -3.85 3.26
N VAL A 37 -11.24 -4.53 3.90
CA VAL A 37 -11.23 -5.99 4.02
C VAL A 37 -11.46 -6.60 2.63
N PRO A 38 -10.68 -7.60 2.21
CA PRO A 38 -10.91 -8.32 0.96
C PRO A 38 -12.38 -8.71 0.77
N LYS A 39 -12.88 -8.70 -0.46
CA LYS A 39 -14.30 -8.88 -0.87
C LYS A 39 -15.24 -7.69 -0.60
N THR A 40 -14.86 -6.68 0.16
CA THR A 40 -15.72 -5.51 0.41
C THR A 40 -15.65 -4.49 -0.72
N ASN A 41 -16.71 -3.69 -0.86
CA ASN A 41 -16.72 -2.57 -1.79
C ASN A 41 -15.65 -1.52 -1.43
N ASN A 42 -15.37 -1.33 -0.14
CA ASN A 42 -14.33 -0.41 0.32
C ASN A 42 -12.94 -0.84 -0.19
N HIS A 43 -12.63 -2.13 -0.12
CA HIS A 43 -11.41 -2.70 -0.69
C HIS A 43 -11.35 -2.44 -2.20
N LYS A 44 -12.40 -2.78 -2.95
CA LYS A 44 -12.47 -2.55 -4.39
C LYS A 44 -12.29 -1.08 -4.76
N ASN A 45 -12.99 -0.18 -4.07
CA ASN A 45 -12.97 1.25 -4.35
C ASN A 45 -11.61 1.88 -4.03
N CYS A 46 -11.00 1.49 -2.91
CA CYS A 46 -9.65 1.94 -2.56
C CYS A 46 -8.61 1.45 -3.59
N GLY A 47 -8.64 0.18 -3.98
CA GLY A 47 -7.75 -0.35 -5.00
C GLY A 47 -7.88 0.39 -6.35
N ASN A 48 -9.09 0.68 -6.79
CA ASN A 48 -9.34 1.46 -8.00
C ASN A 48 -8.79 2.89 -7.89
N TRP A 49 -8.97 3.52 -6.72
CA TRP A 49 -8.43 4.85 -6.47
C TRP A 49 -6.88 4.84 -6.50
N LEU A 50 -6.23 3.83 -5.91
CA LEU A 50 -4.77 3.67 -5.92
C LEU A 50 -4.26 3.55 -7.36
N VAL A 51 -4.86 2.67 -8.18
CA VAL A 51 -4.50 2.50 -9.59
C VAL A 51 -4.61 3.82 -10.34
N ASN A 52 -5.74 4.53 -10.21
CA ASN A 52 -5.97 5.81 -10.87
C ASN A 52 -4.95 6.86 -10.41
N LYS A 53 -4.63 6.91 -9.11
CA LYS A 53 -3.69 7.87 -8.55
C LYS A 53 -2.28 7.64 -9.07
N LEU A 54 -1.82 6.40 -9.09
CA LEU A 54 -0.50 6.01 -9.60
C LEU A 54 -0.38 6.27 -11.11
N THR A 55 -1.44 6.00 -11.86
CA THR A 55 -1.51 6.32 -13.29
C THR A 55 -1.43 7.82 -13.54
N ASN A 56 -2.10 8.63 -12.73
CA ASN A 56 -2.05 10.10 -12.83
C ASN A 56 -0.64 10.64 -12.55
N PHE A 57 0.16 9.96 -11.74
CA PHE A 57 1.60 10.25 -11.56
C PHE A 57 2.46 9.81 -12.75
N LYS A 58 1.86 9.35 -13.84
CA LYS A 58 2.56 8.86 -15.04
C LYS A 58 3.46 7.65 -14.77
N LEU A 59 3.13 6.85 -13.77
CA LEU A 59 3.82 5.60 -13.51
C LEU A 59 3.28 4.50 -14.45
N LYS A 60 4.13 3.52 -14.77
CA LYS A 60 3.67 2.29 -15.42
C LYS A 60 3.03 1.41 -14.36
N VAL A 61 1.71 1.30 -14.39
CA VAL A 61 0.93 0.51 -13.43
C VAL A 61 0.59 -0.86 -14.03
N THR A 62 0.77 -1.90 -13.22
CA THR A 62 0.39 -3.28 -13.53
C THR A 62 -0.35 -3.85 -12.32
N GLU A 63 -1.41 -4.58 -12.57
CA GLU A 63 -2.17 -5.27 -11.53
C GLU A 63 -1.97 -6.77 -11.65
N GLN A 64 -1.67 -7.42 -10.53
CA GLN A 64 -1.70 -8.88 -10.41
C GLN A 64 -2.95 -9.26 -9.62
N VAL A 65 -3.85 -9.96 -10.27
CA VAL A 65 -5.13 -10.38 -9.67
C VAL A 65 -5.16 -11.90 -9.60
N GLY A 66 -5.65 -12.42 -8.48
CA GLY A 66 -5.76 -13.85 -8.25
C GLY A 66 -6.66 -14.18 -7.07
N GLU A 67 -6.65 -15.43 -6.66
CA GLU A 67 -7.33 -15.91 -5.47
C GLU A 67 -6.35 -16.71 -4.60
N VAL A 68 -6.52 -16.62 -3.28
CA VAL A 68 -5.84 -17.46 -2.29
C VAL A 68 -6.87 -18.11 -1.39
N VAL A 69 -6.52 -19.27 -0.86
CA VAL A 69 -7.35 -19.96 0.12
C VAL A 69 -6.86 -19.57 1.52
N ALA A 70 -7.73 -18.97 2.32
CA ALA A 70 -7.45 -18.63 3.70
C ALA A 70 -7.40 -19.90 4.59
N PHE A 71 -6.90 -19.76 5.82
CA PHE A 71 -6.77 -20.87 6.77
C PHE A 71 -8.10 -21.56 7.10
N ASN A 72 -9.22 -20.85 6.97
CA ASN A 72 -10.58 -21.37 7.17
C ASN A 72 -11.19 -21.98 5.89
N GLY A 73 -10.42 -22.13 4.80
CA GLY A 73 -10.88 -22.65 3.51
C GLY A 73 -11.59 -21.62 2.63
N GLU A 74 -11.75 -20.38 3.07
CA GLU A 74 -12.41 -19.34 2.30
C GLU A 74 -11.50 -18.84 1.18
N LYS A 75 -12.03 -18.69 -0.03
CA LYS A 75 -11.33 -18.08 -1.15
C LYS A 75 -11.37 -16.56 -1.02
N LEU A 76 -10.20 -15.94 -0.99
CA LEU A 76 -10.03 -14.50 -0.90
C LEU A 76 -9.42 -13.96 -2.20
N PRO A 77 -9.96 -12.86 -2.75
CA PRO A 77 -9.33 -12.20 -3.88
C PRO A 77 -8.02 -11.54 -3.46
N VAL A 78 -6.99 -11.70 -4.27
CA VAL A 78 -5.71 -11.02 -4.14
C VAL A 78 -5.58 -10.00 -5.25
N ARG A 79 -5.14 -8.80 -4.91
CA ARG A 79 -4.88 -7.74 -5.87
C ARG A 79 -3.61 -6.99 -5.47
N ASN A 80 -2.51 -7.26 -6.18
CA ASN A 80 -1.27 -6.52 -6.03
C ASN A 80 -1.23 -5.42 -7.08
N ILE A 81 -0.89 -4.21 -6.66
CA ILE A 81 -0.75 -3.04 -7.53
C ILE A 81 0.73 -2.70 -7.61
N ILE A 82 1.31 -2.84 -8.79
CA ILE A 82 2.73 -2.59 -9.05
C ILE A 82 2.85 -1.33 -9.88
N ALA A 83 3.56 -0.34 -9.38
CA ALA A 83 3.82 0.90 -10.08
C ALA A 83 5.33 1.11 -10.28
N GLN A 84 5.74 1.39 -11.50
CA GLN A 84 7.14 1.54 -11.86
C GLN A 84 7.41 2.98 -12.31
N LEU A 85 8.36 3.62 -11.63
CA LEU A 85 8.98 4.87 -12.08
C LEU A 85 10.25 4.52 -12.86
N ASN A 86 10.40 5.07 -14.06
CA ASN A 86 11.54 4.85 -14.93
C ASN A 86 11.89 3.35 -15.11
N PRO A 87 11.01 2.58 -15.79
CA PRO A 87 11.14 1.11 -15.91
C PRO A 87 12.42 0.67 -16.65
N SER A 88 13.04 1.56 -17.44
CA SER A 88 14.28 1.29 -18.18
C SER A 88 15.56 1.52 -17.36
N SER A 89 15.47 2.05 -16.12
CA SER A 89 16.64 2.24 -15.26
C SER A 89 17.27 0.90 -14.87
N ASN A 90 18.59 0.83 -14.86
CA ASN A 90 19.33 -0.34 -14.41
C ASN A 90 19.35 -0.47 -12.87
N ILE A 91 19.09 0.64 -12.16
CA ILE A 91 19.00 0.65 -10.69
C ILE A 91 17.54 0.58 -10.31
N LYS A 92 17.19 -0.40 -9.49
CA LYS A 92 15.83 -0.61 -9.00
C LYS A 92 15.82 -0.51 -7.47
N VAL A 93 14.82 0.20 -6.95
CA VAL A 93 14.49 0.22 -5.53
C VAL A 93 13.06 -0.27 -5.41
N LEU A 94 12.81 -1.25 -4.55
CA LEU A 94 11.47 -1.79 -4.29
C LEU A 94 10.96 -1.22 -2.96
N LEU A 95 9.81 -0.56 -3.01
CA LEU A 95 9.05 -0.14 -1.83
C LEU A 95 7.76 -0.95 -1.79
N CYS A 96 7.46 -1.54 -0.66
CA CYS A 96 6.26 -2.37 -0.47
C CYS A 96 5.45 -1.89 0.73
N ALA A 97 4.14 -1.88 0.58
CA ALA A 97 3.21 -1.65 1.67
C ALA A 97 1.91 -2.42 1.39
N HIS A 98 1.26 -2.96 2.42
CA HIS A 98 -0.09 -3.47 2.24
C HIS A 98 -1.10 -2.32 2.28
N TRP A 99 -2.19 -2.45 1.54
CA TRP A 99 -3.24 -1.44 1.46
C TRP A 99 -4.61 -1.95 1.92
N ASP A 100 -4.72 -3.25 2.14
CA ASP A 100 -5.88 -3.90 2.76
C ASP A 100 -5.85 -3.78 4.28
N THR A 101 -6.96 -4.07 4.93
CA THR A 101 -7.09 -4.10 6.37
C THR A 101 -7.58 -5.47 6.85
N ARG A 102 -7.25 -5.80 8.08
CA ARG A 102 -7.85 -6.96 8.76
C ARG A 102 -9.33 -6.73 9.02
N PRO A 103 -10.14 -7.79 9.11
CA PRO A 103 -11.55 -7.68 9.47
C PRO A 103 -11.77 -7.23 10.91
N PHE A 104 -10.77 -7.43 11.79
CA PHE A 104 -10.83 -7.13 13.22
C PHE A 104 -9.54 -6.49 13.69
N ALA A 105 -9.65 -5.60 14.70
CA ALA A 105 -8.51 -5.00 15.41
C ALA A 105 -8.01 -5.97 16.51
N ASP A 106 -7.51 -7.12 16.12
CA ASP A 106 -7.12 -8.24 16.99
C ASP A 106 -5.91 -7.96 17.89
N ARG A 107 -5.25 -6.82 17.71
CA ARG A 107 -4.08 -6.36 18.50
C ARG A 107 -4.33 -5.07 19.26
N ASP A 108 -5.57 -4.57 19.28
CA ASP A 108 -5.92 -3.39 20.06
C ASP A 108 -6.09 -3.78 21.53
N SER A 109 -5.11 -3.40 22.37
CA SER A 109 -5.11 -3.69 23.81
C SER A 109 -5.99 -2.73 24.62
N ILE A 110 -6.43 -1.61 24.02
CA ILE A 110 -7.20 -0.57 24.71
C ILE A 110 -8.70 -0.88 24.65
N ASN A 111 -9.16 -1.48 23.55
CA ASN A 111 -10.57 -1.76 23.29
C ASN A 111 -10.87 -3.27 23.24
N VAL A 112 -10.39 -4.05 24.21
CA VAL A 112 -10.51 -5.51 24.28
C VAL A 112 -11.97 -6.01 24.15
N ASN A 113 -12.96 -5.21 24.52
CA ASN A 113 -14.38 -5.52 24.39
C ASN A 113 -14.97 -5.14 23.01
N GLN A 114 -14.21 -4.49 22.16
CA GLN A 114 -14.63 -4.10 20.82
C GLN A 114 -13.98 -4.96 19.73
N ASN A 115 -13.74 -6.23 19.96
CA ASN A 115 -13.29 -7.24 18.99
C ASN A 115 -14.20 -7.34 17.73
N LYS A 116 -15.16 -6.44 17.60
CA LYS A 116 -16.10 -6.36 16.50
C LYS A 116 -15.89 -5.04 15.75
N ARG A 117 -14.97 -5.05 14.78
CA ARG A 117 -14.92 -4.02 13.72
C ARG A 117 -14.47 -2.62 14.17
N HIS A 118 -13.27 -2.46 14.67
CA HIS A 118 -12.70 -1.12 14.78
C HIS A 118 -11.50 -0.94 13.88
N PHE A 119 -11.62 0.06 13.10
CA PHE A 119 -10.66 0.60 12.14
C PHE A 119 -9.66 1.45 12.87
N CYS A 120 -8.43 1.56 12.31
CA CYS A 120 -7.59 2.67 12.68
C CYS A 120 -8.36 3.97 12.39
N VAL A 121 -9.07 4.48 13.37
CA VAL A 121 -9.52 5.87 13.40
C VAL A 121 -8.35 6.65 13.96
N PHE A 122 -7.84 7.59 13.22
CA PHE A 122 -7.00 8.62 13.82
C PHE A 122 -7.97 9.51 14.57
N ASP A 123 -7.99 9.39 15.90
CA ASP A 123 -8.60 10.39 16.76
C ASP A 123 -7.81 11.69 16.56
N GLU A 124 -8.53 12.77 16.27
CA GLU A 124 -7.97 14.12 16.13
C GLU A 124 -7.49 14.64 17.49
#